data_b3b7c5abbb49732d89fd482876fde12c
#
_entry.id   b3b7c5abbb49732d89fd482876fde12c
#
_cell.length_a   1.000
_cell.length_b   1.000
_cell.length_c   1.000
_cell.angle_alpha   90.00
_cell.angle_beta   90.00
_cell.angle_gamma   90.00
#
_symmetry.space_group_name_H-M   'P 1'
#
loop_
_entity.id
_entity.type
_entity.pdbx_description
1 polymer ?
#
loop_
_entity_poly.entity_id
_entity_poly.type
_entity_poly.pdbx_seq_one_letter_code
_entity_poly.pdbx_strand_id
1 'polypeptide(L)'
;MRRTLLLLLLLALKISIGYAHVGSPDIAMEGMAGPYRLLVSIIPPDVIPGTATVTVFIQNDAGASVAAQPVYFYSGRNGAPSADLLQPVSGHPGQFKGIIWLMNGGSSSILLSVAGSLGKGELVAPVVAISTAEKKLPAATGYSLVVLGLILFILLVTIIGASVSDGITRRGENLPVGRRRSKRIAFGVAAIFSSLIVYGGNTWWQNWAKNYRHFMFKPMHAGYRLEQKDGANELTLTIDTFQSQRSSTLSYVVPDHGKLMHLFVMRIPGMDA
;
A
#
# COMPACT_ATOMS: atom_id res chain seq x y z
N MET A 1 -24.59 -2.59 -42.30
CA MET A 1 -23.31 -1.89 -41.99
C MET A 1 -23.34 -1.01 -40.73
N ARG A 2 -24.25 -0.04 -40.54
CA ARG A 2 -24.26 0.78 -39.30
C ARG A 2 -24.48 -0.03 -38.01
N ARG A 3 -25.36 -1.05 -37.99
CA ARG A 3 -25.62 -1.90 -36.80
C ARG A 3 -24.45 -2.81 -36.44
N THR A 4 -23.72 -3.33 -37.41
CA THR A 4 -22.53 -4.16 -37.19
C THR A 4 -21.36 -3.34 -36.67
N LEU A 5 -21.20 -2.09 -37.14
CA LEU A 5 -20.17 -1.17 -36.62
C LEU A 5 -20.43 -0.79 -35.17
N LEU A 6 -21.69 -0.58 -34.77
CA LEU A 6 -22.11 -0.28 -33.41
C LEU A 6 -21.88 -1.46 -32.45
N LEU A 7 -22.13 -2.68 -32.92
CA LEU A 7 -21.85 -3.91 -32.16
C LEU A 7 -20.36 -4.13 -31.96
N LEU A 8 -19.52 -3.89 -32.98
CA LEU A 8 -18.08 -3.96 -32.88
C LEU A 8 -17.52 -2.89 -31.93
N LEU A 9 -18.06 -1.66 -31.95
CA LEU A 9 -17.68 -0.59 -31.04
C LEU A 9 -18.05 -0.91 -29.59
N LEU A 10 -19.25 -1.49 -29.35
CA LEU A 10 -19.69 -1.95 -28.04
C LEU A 10 -18.88 -3.15 -27.52
N LEU A 11 -18.42 -4.03 -28.42
CA LEU A 11 -17.54 -5.15 -28.07
C LEU A 11 -16.12 -4.67 -27.72
N ALA A 12 -15.60 -3.67 -28.43
CA ALA A 12 -14.29 -3.05 -28.16
C ALA A 12 -14.27 -2.29 -26.81
N LEU A 13 -15.39 -1.72 -26.38
CA LEU A 13 -15.54 -1.05 -25.08
C LEU A 13 -15.58 -2.01 -23.86
N LYS A 14 -15.70 -3.30 -24.08
CA LYS A 14 -15.75 -4.34 -23.04
C LYS A 14 -14.43 -5.06 -22.80
N ILE A 15 -13.35 -4.68 -23.46
CA ILE A 15 -12.02 -5.21 -23.16
C ILE A 15 -11.51 -4.48 -21.90
N SER A 16 -11.98 -4.92 -20.75
CA SER A 16 -11.32 -4.65 -19.47
C SER A 16 -9.98 -5.37 -19.53
N ILE A 17 -8.89 -4.61 -19.65
CA ILE A 17 -7.55 -5.15 -19.42
C ILE A 17 -7.55 -5.54 -17.94
N GLY A 18 -7.72 -6.83 -17.66
CA GLY A 18 -7.53 -7.39 -16.34
C GLY A 18 -6.05 -7.25 -16.00
N TYR A 19 -5.71 -6.28 -15.18
CA TYR A 19 -4.41 -6.27 -14.53
C TYR A 19 -4.41 -7.43 -13.55
N ALA A 20 -3.65 -8.49 -13.87
CA ALA A 20 -3.28 -9.46 -12.87
C ALA A 20 -2.45 -8.72 -11.81
N HIS A 21 -3.00 -8.56 -10.62
CA HIS A 21 -2.27 -8.01 -9.48
C HIS A 21 -1.13 -8.98 -9.15
N VAL A 22 0.09 -8.58 -9.45
CA VAL A 22 1.27 -9.12 -8.76
C VAL A 22 1.34 -8.34 -7.45
N GLY A 23 0.46 -8.70 -6.52
CA GLY A 23 0.44 -8.15 -5.17
C GLY A 23 1.60 -8.68 -4.32
N SER A 24 1.69 -8.20 -3.09
CA SER A 24 2.53 -8.84 -2.08
C SER A 24 2.13 -10.31 -1.97
N PRO A 25 3.09 -11.25 -1.88
CA PRO A 25 2.76 -12.66 -1.79
C PRO A 25 1.87 -12.93 -0.56
N ASP A 26 0.83 -13.73 -0.76
CA ASP A 26 -0.04 -14.16 0.32
C ASP A 26 0.76 -15.02 1.30
N ILE A 27 0.56 -14.78 2.57
CA ILE A 27 1.19 -15.56 3.63
C ILE A 27 0.17 -16.61 4.07
N ALA A 28 0.51 -17.87 3.83
CA ALA A 28 -0.27 -19.01 4.33
C ALA A 28 0.57 -19.76 5.35
N MET A 29 0.02 -19.99 6.54
CA MET A 29 0.70 -20.73 7.59
C MET A 29 -0.28 -21.57 8.40
N GLU A 30 0.22 -22.66 8.92
CA GLU A 30 -0.46 -23.50 9.89
C GLU A 30 0.27 -23.42 11.23
N GLY A 31 -0.48 -23.39 12.34
CA GLY A 31 0.12 -23.31 13.66
C GLY A 31 -0.87 -23.63 14.78
N MET A 32 -0.34 -23.73 15.99
CA MET A 32 -1.12 -23.98 17.20
C MET A 32 -1.25 -22.70 18.03
N ALA A 33 -2.48 -22.30 18.34
CA ALA A 33 -2.78 -21.27 19.32
C ALA A 33 -3.30 -21.96 20.59
N GLY A 34 -2.40 -22.37 21.48
CA GLY A 34 -2.76 -23.24 22.60
C GLY A 34 -3.40 -24.55 22.11
N PRO A 35 -4.66 -24.87 22.50
CA PRO A 35 -5.35 -26.09 22.06
C PRO A 35 -5.93 -26.00 20.64
N TYR A 36 -5.87 -24.84 19.98
CA TYR A 36 -6.50 -24.63 18.69
C TYR A 36 -5.52 -24.80 17.54
N ARG A 37 -5.88 -25.62 16.56
CA ARG A 37 -5.15 -25.73 15.29
C ARG A 37 -5.70 -24.72 14.31
N LEU A 38 -4.86 -23.79 13.88
CA LEU A 38 -5.20 -22.69 12.99
C LEU A 38 -4.57 -22.86 11.62
N LEU A 39 -5.36 -22.60 10.59
CA LEU A 39 -4.86 -22.28 9.25
C LEU A 39 -5.07 -20.80 9.03
N VAL A 40 -3.99 -20.07 8.78
CA VAL A 40 -3.98 -18.60 8.68
C VAL A 40 -3.57 -18.20 7.28
N SER A 41 -4.37 -17.31 6.67
CA SER A 41 -4.02 -16.65 5.41
C SER A 41 -4.02 -15.14 5.64
N ILE A 42 -2.92 -14.48 5.29
CA ILE A 42 -2.76 -13.04 5.39
C ILE A 42 -2.41 -12.50 4.01
N ILE A 43 -3.23 -11.59 3.52
CA ILE A 43 -3.00 -10.86 2.27
C ILE A 43 -2.52 -9.46 2.65
N PRO A 44 -1.21 -9.17 2.56
CA PRO A 44 -0.69 -7.84 2.85
C PRO A 44 -1.17 -6.81 1.83
N PRO A 45 -1.19 -5.51 2.18
CA PRO A 45 -1.53 -4.47 1.22
C PRO A 45 -0.37 -4.22 0.23
N ASP A 46 -0.70 -3.82 -0.99
CA ASP A 46 0.29 -3.43 -2.01
C ASP A 46 1.00 -2.11 -1.70
N VAL A 47 0.40 -1.30 -0.84
CA VAL A 47 0.90 0.02 -0.45
C VAL A 47 0.86 0.16 1.06
N ILE A 48 1.97 0.57 1.66
CA ILE A 48 2.09 0.85 3.09
C ILE A 48 2.15 2.38 3.29
N PRO A 49 1.34 2.95 4.18
CA PRO A 49 0.30 2.35 5.04
C PRO A 49 -0.87 1.76 4.27
N GLY A 50 -1.39 0.63 4.76
CA GLY A 50 -2.51 -0.05 4.11
C GLY A 50 -3.13 -1.14 4.97
N THR A 51 -4.17 -1.77 4.44
CA THR A 51 -4.91 -2.79 5.16
C THR A 51 -4.56 -4.19 4.67
N ALA A 52 -4.15 -5.06 5.59
CA ALA A 52 -4.02 -6.50 5.36
C ALA A 52 -5.35 -7.19 5.61
N THR A 53 -5.69 -8.16 4.77
CA THR A 53 -6.81 -9.06 5.02
C THR A 53 -6.30 -10.30 5.75
N VAL A 54 -6.87 -10.58 6.91
CA VAL A 54 -6.53 -11.76 7.73
C VAL A 54 -7.70 -12.71 7.71
N THR A 55 -7.45 -13.95 7.31
CA THR A 55 -8.42 -15.05 7.35
C THR A 55 -7.85 -16.16 8.22
N VAL A 56 -8.63 -16.60 9.19
CA VAL A 56 -8.24 -17.69 10.12
C VAL A 56 -9.30 -18.77 10.05
N PHE A 57 -8.87 -20.01 9.92
CA PHE A 57 -9.72 -21.19 10.02
C PHE A 57 -9.31 -21.99 11.26
N ILE A 58 -10.29 -22.28 12.13
CA ILE A 58 -10.12 -23.11 13.33
C ILE A 58 -10.73 -24.47 13.04
N GLN A 59 -9.93 -25.53 13.15
CA GLN A 59 -10.38 -26.88 12.82
C GLN A 59 -11.27 -27.50 13.88
N ASN A 60 -11.07 -27.18 15.15
CA ASN A 60 -11.61 -27.93 16.31
C ASN A 60 -12.59 -27.13 17.19
N ASP A 61 -12.88 -25.86 16.84
CA ASP A 61 -13.89 -25.05 17.55
C ASP A 61 -14.45 -23.92 16.66
N ALA A 62 -15.56 -24.18 16.00
CA ALA A 62 -16.22 -23.18 15.14
C ALA A 62 -16.86 -22.02 15.90
N GLY A 63 -17.08 -22.17 17.21
CA GLY A 63 -17.70 -21.16 18.07
C GLY A 63 -16.72 -20.25 18.82
N ALA A 64 -15.41 -20.45 18.60
CA ALA A 64 -14.39 -19.61 19.21
C ALA A 64 -14.46 -18.16 18.70
N SER A 65 -13.88 -17.24 19.47
CA SER A 65 -13.61 -15.87 19.03
C SER A 65 -12.14 -15.71 18.69
N VAL A 66 -11.85 -14.94 17.63
CA VAL A 66 -10.49 -14.68 17.17
C VAL A 66 -10.26 -13.18 17.13
N ALA A 67 -9.19 -12.71 17.77
CA ALA A 67 -8.74 -11.34 17.69
C ALA A 67 -7.35 -11.28 17.02
N ALA A 68 -7.10 -10.26 16.23
CA ALA A 68 -5.84 -10.03 15.54
C ALA A 68 -5.26 -8.68 15.93
N GLN A 69 -3.97 -8.65 16.30
CA GLN A 69 -3.26 -7.45 16.73
C GLN A 69 -1.98 -7.30 15.90
N PRO A 70 -1.78 -6.16 15.19
CA PRO A 70 -0.52 -5.90 14.50
C PRO A 70 0.56 -5.54 15.53
N VAL A 71 1.69 -6.25 15.49
CA VAL A 71 2.83 -6.03 16.36
C VAL A 71 4.04 -5.67 15.51
N TYR A 72 4.53 -4.45 15.67
CA TYR A 72 5.68 -3.96 14.92
C TYR A 72 6.98 -4.30 15.63
N PHE A 73 8.02 -4.60 14.86
CA PHE A 73 9.34 -4.95 15.36
C PHE A 73 9.89 -3.93 16.39
N TYR A 74 9.72 -2.65 16.14
CA TYR A 74 10.29 -1.58 16.97
C TYR A 74 9.47 -1.25 18.23
N SER A 75 8.19 -1.60 18.28
CA SER A 75 7.31 -1.27 19.41
C SER A 75 7.03 -2.47 20.33
N GLY A 76 7.17 -3.67 19.79
CA GLY A 76 6.79 -4.88 20.51
C GLY A 76 5.30 -4.92 20.85
N ARG A 77 4.92 -5.87 21.71
CA ARG A 77 3.52 -6.09 22.09
C ARG A 77 2.93 -4.94 22.93
N ASN A 78 3.72 -4.34 23.81
CA ASN A 78 3.25 -3.27 24.71
C ASN A 78 2.97 -1.95 24.00
N GLY A 79 3.61 -1.69 22.86
CA GLY A 79 3.39 -0.53 22.03
C GLY A 79 2.47 -0.80 20.83
N ALA A 80 1.91 -2.00 20.73
CA ALA A 80 1.00 -2.37 19.66
C ALA A 80 -0.39 -1.74 19.87
N PRO A 81 -1.12 -1.40 18.77
CA PRO A 81 -2.51 -0.96 18.88
C PRO A 81 -3.40 -2.07 19.48
N SER A 82 -4.64 -1.72 19.83
CA SER A 82 -5.62 -2.70 20.31
C SER A 82 -5.88 -3.79 19.27
N ALA A 83 -6.20 -4.99 19.74
CA ALA A 83 -6.57 -6.09 18.87
C ALA A 83 -7.96 -5.86 18.27
N ASP A 84 -8.12 -6.18 16.98
CA ASP A 84 -9.39 -6.16 16.27
C ASP A 84 -10.02 -7.56 16.27
N LEU A 85 -11.32 -7.64 16.56
CA LEU A 85 -12.06 -8.88 16.52
C LEU A 85 -12.37 -9.28 15.07
N LEU A 86 -11.95 -10.49 14.67
CA LEU A 86 -12.29 -11.03 13.36
C LEU A 86 -13.76 -11.51 13.37
N GLN A 87 -14.44 -11.27 12.25
CA GLN A 87 -15.84 -11.64 12.10
C GLN A 87 -15.97 -13.05 11.52
N PRO A 88 -16.93 -13.86 12.00
CA PRO A 88 -17.21 -15.16 11.41
C PRO A 88 -17.71 -15.02 9.98
N VAL A 89 -17.26 -15.88 9.08
CA VAL A 89 -17.67 -15.89 7.67
C VAL A 89 -18.93 -16.72 7.51
N SER A 90 -20.02 -16.07 7.01
CA SER A 90 -21.30 -16.75 6.77
C SER A 90 -21.15 -17.95 5.84
N GLY A 91 -21.72 -19.09 6.21
CA GLY A 91 -21.65 -20.33 5.43
C GLY A 91 -20.35 -21.13 5.57
N HIS A 92 -19.37 -20.63 6.34
CA HIS A 92 -18.08 -21.30 6.57
C HIS A 92 -17.80 -21.42 8.07
N PRO A 93 -18.35 -22.44 8.77
CA PRO A 93 -18.13 -22.64 10.20
C PRO A 93 -16.64 -22.75 10.52
N GLY A 94 -16.19 -22.06 11.58
CA GLY A 94 -14.79 -22.04 12.01
C GLY A 94 -13.89 -21.09 11.20
N GLN A 95 -14.42 -20.39 10.18
CA GLN A 95 -13.68 -19.38 9.43
C GLN A 95 -13.99 -17.98 9.93
N PHE A 96 -12.94 -17.20 10.19
CA PHE A 96 -12.99 -15.82 10.66
C PHE A 96 -12.20 -14.94 9.72
N LYS A 97 -12.70 -13.73 9.46
CA LYS A 97 -12.05 -12.77 8.56
C LYS A 97 -12.09 -11.36 9.13
N GLY A 98 -11.02 -10.60 8.93
CA GLY A 98 -10.96 -9.20 9.31
C GLY A 98 -9.91 -8.43 8.53
N ILE A 99 -9.87 -7.14 8.78
CA ILE A 99 -8.98 -6.18 8.13
C ILE A 99 -8.11 -5.54 9.20
N ILE A 100 -6.80 -5.63 9.06
CA ILE A 100 -5.81 -5.10 9.99
C ILE A 100 -4.98 -4.02 9.31
N TRP A 101 -4.83 -2.87 9.96
CA TRP A 101 -3.97 -1.80 9.45
C TRP A 101 -2.49 -2.09 9.69
N LEU A 102 -1.70 -2.03 8.61
CA LEU A 102 -0.25 -2.03 8.65
C LEU A 102 0.25 -0.61 8.35
N MET A 103 0.70 0.09 9.39
CA MET A 103 1.06 1.51 9.30
C MET A 103 2.49 1.74 8.84
N ASN A 104 3.40 0.82 9.12
CA ASN A 104 4.81 0.95 8.80
C ASN A 104 5.32 -0.23 7.98
N GLY A 105 6.25 0.08 7.06
CA GLY A 105 6.95 -0.94 6.29
C GLY A 105 8.02 -1.65 7.10
N GLY A 106 8.31 -2.88 6.73
CA GLY A 106 9.34 -3.73 7.34
C GLY A 106 8.77 -4.99 7.96
N SER A 107 9.58 -5.63 8.80
CA SER A 107 9.17 -6.84 9.53
C SER A 107 8.14 -6.50 10.60
N SER A 108 7.04 -7.21 10.58
CA SER A 108 5.92 -7.10 11.52
C SER A 108 5.40 -8.49 11.81
N SER A 109 4.51 -8.60 12.76
CA SER A 109 3.76 -9.83 13.00
C SER A 109 2.30 -9.49 13.32
N ILE A 110 1.42 -10.45 13.08
CA ILE A 110 0.05 -10.39 13.55
C ILE A 110 -0.09 -11.42 14.67
N LEU A 111 -0.36 -10.93 15.88
CA LEU A 111 -0.67 -11.77 17.01
C LEU A 111 -2.15 -12.14 16.94
N LEU A 112 -2.41 -13.43 16.79
CA LEU A 112 -3.75 -14.01 16.78
C LEU A 112 -4.04 -14.56 18.19
N SER A 113 -5.07 -14.03 18.82
CA SER A 113 -5.56 -14.51 20.12
C SER A 113 -6.89 -15.21 19.92
N VAL A 114 -6.97 -16.46 20.34
CA VAL A 114 -8.17 -17.31 20.24
C VAL A 114 -8.72 -17.57 21.62
N ALA A 115 -10.03 -17.46 21.78
CA ALA A 115 -10.74 -17.83 22.99
C ALA A 115 -12.03 -18.59 22.64
N GLY A 116 -12.19 -19.77 23.18
CA GLY A 116 -13.34 -20.64 22.91
C GLY A 116 -13.51 -21.70 23.96
N SER A 117 -14.20 -22.78 23.62
CA SER A 117 -14.58 -23.87 24.54
C SER A 117 -13.39 -24.62 25.14
N LEU A 118 -12.25 -24.65 24.42
CA LEU A 118 -11.03 -25.34 24.87
C LEU A 118 -10.07 -24.43 25.67
N GLY A 119 -10.47 -23.15 25.91
CA GLY A 119 -9.65 -22.19 26.64
C GLY A 119 -9.14 -21.04 25.80
N LYS A 120 -7.94 -20.55 26.11
CA LYS A 120 -7.30 -19.45 25.38
C LYS A 120 -5.98 -19.89 24.76
N GLY A 121 -5.64 -19.35 23.62
CA GLY A 121 -4.37 -19.59 22.95
C GLY A 121 -3.93 -18.40 22.10
N GLU A 122 -2.65 -18.34 21.78
CA GLU A 122 -2.07 -17.30 20.95
C GLU A 122 -1.15 -17.91 19.88
N LEU A 123 -1.16 -17.32 18.70
CA LEU A 123 -0.26 -17.66 17.59
C LEU A 123 0.28 -16.37 16.98
N VAL A 124 1.58 -16.32 16.74
CA VAL A 124 2.24 -15.19 16.07
C VAL A 124 2.45 -15.54 14.60
N ALA A 125 1.85 -14.76 13.71
CA ALA A 125 2.04 -14.89 12.27
C ALA A 125 3.02 -13.79 11.80
N PRO A 126 4.21 -14.14 11.30
CA PRO A 126 5.15 -13.15 10.77
C PRO A 126 4.62 -12.56 9.47
N VAL A 127 4.74 -11.25 9.30
CA VAL A 127 4.31 -10.52 8.12
C VAL A 127 5.40 -9.53 7.70
N VAL A 128 5.78 -9.58 6.43
CA VAL A 128 6.65 -8.58 5.83
C VAL A 128 5.77 -7.53 5.14
N ALA A 129 5.68 -6.36 5.75
CA ALA A 129 4.91 -5.24 5.22
C ALA A 129 5.81 -4.41 4.28
N ILE A 130 5.65 -4.57 2.98
CA ILE A 130 6.44 -3.86 1.96
C ILE A 130 5.52 -3.28 0.90
N SER A 131 5.86 -2.07 0.41
CA SER A 131 5.12 -1.49 -0.72
C SER A 131 5.60 -2.11 -2.02
N THR A 132 4.68 -2.71 -2.76
CA THR A 132 4.92 -3.36 -4.06
C THR A 132 4.36 -2.55 -5.22
N ALA A 133 3.50 -1.57 -4.96
CA ALA A 133 2.82 -0.76 -5.96
C ALA A 133 2.73 0.72 -5.58
N GLU A 134 2.39 1.56 -6.55
CA GLU A 134 2.00 2.97 -6.35
C GLU A 134 0.47 3.09 -6.49
N LYS A 135 -0.18 3.69 -5.51
CA LYS A 135 -1.61 3.98 -5.59
C LYS A 135 -1.82 5.21 -6.49
N LYS A 136 -2.38 4.99 -7.67
CA LYS A 136 -2.70 6.06 -8.60
C LYS A 136 -3.96 6.80 -8.17
N LEU A 137 -3.90 8.14 -8.16
CA LEU A 137 -5.07 8.98 -7.94
C LEU A 137 -6.02 8.87 -9.15
N PRO A 138 -7.34 8.61 -8.94
CA PRO A 138 -8.30 8.64 -10.04
C PRO A 138 -8.27 9.99 -10.77
N ALA A 139 -8.28 9.98 -12.10
CA ALA A 139 -8.13 11.20 -12.91
C ALA A 139 -9.20 12.26 -12.57
N ALA A 140 -10.46 11.84 -12.37
CA ALA A 140 -11.54 12.75 -11.99
C ALA A 140 -11.25 13.49 -10.68
N THR A 141 -10.77 12.77 -9.66
CA THR A 141 -10.35 13.36 -8.37
C THR A 141 -9.16 14.30 -8.57
N GLY A 142 -8.19 13.91 -9.39
CA GLY A 142 -7.03 14.74 -9.72
C GLY A 142 -7.45 16.08 -10.34
N TYR A 143 -8.31 16.05 -11.36
CA TYR A 143 -8.82 17.27 -12.00
C TYR A 143 -9.65 18.14 -11.05
N SER A 144 -10.51 17.56 -10.23
CA SER A 144 -11.30 18.32 -9.26
C SER A 144 -10.42 19.04 -8.24
N LEU A 145 -9.35 18.40 -7.76
CA LEU A 145 -8.38 19.02 -6.86
C LEU A 145 -7.60 20.16 -7.54
N VAL A 146 -7.22 20.01 -8.81
CA VAL A 146 -6.57 21.08 -9.58
C VAL A 146 -7.48 22.30 -9.73
N VAL A 147 -8.76 22.08 -10.08
CA VAL A 147 -9.75 23.17 -10.19
C VAL A 147 -9.96 23.85 -8.85
N LEU A 148 -10.14 23.08 -7.78
CA LEU A 148 -10.27 23.63 -6.43
C LEU A 148 -9.02 24.44 -6.03
N GLY A 149 -7.82 23.91 -6.27
CA GLY A 149 -6.55 24.58 -6.00
C GLY A 149 -6.43 25.90 -6.75
N LEU A 150 -6.85 25.95 -8.01
CA LEU A 150 -6.85 27.18 -8.83
C LEU A 150 -7.83 28.23 -8.26
N ILE A 151 -9.03 27.82 -7.86
CA ILE A 151 -10.02 28.70 -7.22
C ILE A 151 -9.44 29.28 -5.93
N LEU A 152 -8.88 28.44 -5.06
CA LEU A 152 -8.26 28.87 -3.78
C LEU A 152 -7.08 29.81 -4.01
N PHE A 153 -6.25 29.55 -5.03
CA PHE A 153 -5.14 30.41 -5.41
C PHE A 153 -5.64 31.80 -5.83
N ILE A 154 -6.63 31.88 -6.72
CA ILE A 154 -7.24 33.13 -7.17
C ILE A 154 -7.85 33.88 -5.98
N LEU A 155 -8.60 33.19 -5.12
CA LEU A 155 -9.20 33.80 -3.93
C LEU A 155 -8.14 34.36 -2.98
N LEU A 156 -7.07 33.62 -2.72
CA LEU A 156 -5.98 34.07 -1.85
C LEU A 156 -5.32 35.34 -2.38
N VAL A 157 -4.94 35.35 -3.66
CA VAL A 157 -4.33 36.50 -4.33
C VAL A 157 -5.28 37.70 -4.31
N THR A 158 -6.58 37.50 -4.57
CA THR A 158 -7.57 38.58 -4.56
C THR A 158 -7.79 39.14 -3.17
N ILE A 159 -7.89 38.30 -2.12
CA ILE A 159 -8.05 38.74 -0.73
C ILE A 159 -6.84 39.57 -0.29
N ILE A 160 -5.61 39.10 -0.53
CA ILE A 160 -4.39 39.85 -0.18
C ILE A 160 -4.32 41.17 -0.95
N GLY A 161 -4.60 41.16 -2.25
CA GLY A 161 -4.59 42.36 -3.07
C GLY A 161 -5.67 43.38 -2.66
N ALA A 162 -6.85 42.90 -2.26
CA ALA A 162 -7.96 43.72 -1.83
C ALA A 162 -7.72 44.34 -0.41
N SER A 163 -7.06 43.58 0.48
CA SER A 163 -6.79 44.02 1.87
C SER A 163 -6.02 45.35 1.93
N VAL A 164 -5.20 45.63 0.93
CA VAL A 164 -4.40 46.87 0.84
C VAL A 164 -5.26 48.11 0.46
N SER A 165 -6.44 47.89 -0.11
CA SER A 165 -7.26 49.03 -0.64
C SER A 165 -8.65 49.12 -0.01
N ASP A 166 -9.31 47.98 0.19
CA ASP A 166 -10.76 47.97 0.41
C ASP A 166 -11.15 48.30 1.87
N GLY A 167 -10.24 48.11 2.85
CA GLY A 167 -10.47 48.49 4.25
C GLY A 167 -10.47 49.98 4.55
N ILE A 168 -10.11 50.85 3.57
CA ILE A 168 -9.87 52.27 3.81
C ILE A 168 -10.72 53.15 2.85
N THR A 169 -11.34 52.57 1.82
CA THR A 169 -12.15 53.27 0.82
C THR A 169 -13.62 53.09 1.08
N ARG A 170 -14.39 54.22 1.12
CA ARG A 170 -15.85 54.13 1.19
C ARG A 170 -16.42 53.61 -0.11
N ARG A 171 -17.56 52.92 -0.02
CA ARG A 171 -18.26 52.34 -1.16
C ARG A 171 -18.60 53.43 -2.20
N GLY A 172 -18.07 53.34 -3.42
CA GLY A 172 -18.27 54.27 -4.50
C GLY A 172 -17.17 55.34 -4.66
N GLU A 173 -16.17 55.43 -3.78
CA GLU A 173 -15.05 56.31 -3.94
C GLU A 173 -13.95 55.73 -4.85
N ASN A 174 -13.38 56.61 -5.67
CA ASN A 174 -12.23 56.23 -6.50
C ASN A 174 -10.95 56.13 -5.64
N LEU A 175 -10.21 55.06 -5.78
CA LEU A 175 -8.92 54.88 -5.14
C LEU A 175 -7.92 55.96 -5.59
N PRO A 176 -7.22 56.63 -4.63
CA PRO A 176 -6.10 57.54 -4.95
C PRO A 176 -5.03 56.82 -5.77
N VAL A 177 -4.33 57.55 -6.68
CA VAL A 177 -3.34 57.01 -7.61
C VAL A 177 -2.26 56.16 -6.91
N GLY A 178 -1.77 56.62 -5.74
CA GLY A 178 -0.79 55.89 -4.95
C GLY A 178 -1.31 54.54 -4.45
N ARG A 179 -2.58 54.49 -4.06
CA ARG A 179 -3.22 53.27 -3.58
C ARG A 179 -3.47 52.25 -4.70
N ARG A 180 -3.77 52.74 -5.93
CA ARG A 180 -3.89 51.83 -7.11
C ARG A 180 -2.57 51.15 -7.41
N ARG A 181 -1.44 51.86 -7.25
CA ARG A 181 -0.10 51.29 -7.43
C ARG A 181 0.19 50.24 -6.35
N SER A 182 -0.05 50.59 -5.08
CA SER A 182 0.14 49.66 -3.96
C SER A 182 -0.72 48.39 -4.07
N LYS A 183 -1.98 48.54 -4.52
CA LYS A 183 -2.87 47.37 -4.80
C LYS A 183 -2.28 46.46 -5.88
N ARG A 184 -1.79 47.03 -7.04
CA ARG A 184 -1.18 46.22 -8.10
C ARG A 184 0.08 45.51 -7.62
N ILE A 185 0.91 46.19 -6.81
CA ILE A 185 2.12 45.59 -6.24
C ILE A 185 1.73 44.45 -5.28
N ALA A 186 0.72 44.64 -4.42
CA ALA A 186 0.25 43.61 -3.51
C ALA A 186 -0.28 42.37 -4.23
N PHE A 187 -1.03 42.56 -5.32
CA PHE A 187 -1.45 41.44 -6.20
C PHE A 187 -0.25 40.71 -6.79
N GLY A 188 0.73 41.44 -7.33
CA GLY A 188 1.93 40.85 -7.89
C GLY A 188 2.75 40.09 -6.87
N VAL A 189 2.98 40.67 -5.70
CA VAL A 189 3.72 40.02 -4.60
C VAL A 189 2.98 38.77 -4.12
N ALA A 190 1.66 38.86 -3.92
CA ALA A 190 0.84 37.73 -3.49
C ALA A 190 0.88 36.60 -4.53
N ALA A 191 0.76 36.93 -5.81
CA ALA A 191 0.81 35.93 -6.90
C ALA A 191 2.18 35.23 -6.95
N ILE A 192 3.28 36.00 -6.90
CA ILE A 192 4.64 35.46 -6.91
C ILE A 192 4.87 34.57 -5.68
N PHE A 193 4.55 35.06 -4.49
CA PHE A 193 4.76 34.31 -3.25
C PHE A 193 3.95 33.01 -3.23
N SER A 194 2.67 33.06 -3.62
CA SER A 194 1.82 31.86 -3.71
C SER A 194 2.34 30.87 -4.75
N SER A 195 2.85 31.36 -5.90
CA SER A 195 3.45 30.51 -6.92
C SER A 195 4.73 29.82 -6.42
N LEU A 196 5.55 30.53 -5.64
CA LEU A 196 6.74 29.94 -5.01
C LEU A 196 6.38 28.84 -4.01
N ILE A 197 5.30 29.02 -3.23
CA ILE A 197 4.80 27.98 -2.32
C ILE A 197 4.35 26.73 -3.11
N VAL A 198 3.59 26.92 -4.19
CA VAL A 198 3.15 25.81 -5.05
C VAL A 198 4.34 25.09 -5.68
N TYR A 199 5.33 25.84 -6.18
CA TYR A 199 6.56 25.27 -6.74
C TYR A 199 7.35 24.48 -5.68
N GLY A 200 7.55 25.05 -4.48
CA GLY A 200 8.23 24.39 -3.38
C GLY A 200 7.52 23.11 -2.93
N GLY A 201 6.18 23.17 -2.82
CA GLY A 201 5.35 22.01 -2.51
C GLY A 201 5.47 20.89 -3.56
N ASN A 202 5.47 21.26 -4.86
CA ASN A 202 5.68 20.29 -5.93
C ASN A 202 7.08 19.65 -5.85
N THR A 203 8.13 20.44 -5.63
CA THR A 203 9.50 19.93 -5.50
C THR A 203 9.63 18.98 -4.32
N TRP A 204 9.06 19.34 -3.18
CA TRP A 204 9.02 18.51 -1.99
C TRP A 204 8.30 17.17 -2.28
N TRP A 205 7.14 17.22 -2.93
CA TRP A 205 6.37 16.03 -3.31
C TRP A 205 7.16 15.11 -4.24
N GLN A 206 7.81 15.68 -5.27
CA GLN A 206 8.61 14.89 -6.21
C GLN A 206 9.79 14.17 -5.52
N ASN A 207 10.43 14.82 -4.54
CA ASN A 207 11.48 14.19 -3.76
C ASN A 207 10.94 13.03 -2.90
N TRP A 208 9.78 13.21 -2.28
CA TRP A 208 9.11 12.14 -1.52
C TRP A 208 8.70 10.97 -2.42
N ALA A 209 8.09 11.26 -3.57
CA ALA A 209 7.69 10.23 -4.53
C ALA A 209 8.91 9.46 -5.08
N LYS A 210 10.04 10.15 -5.31
CA LYS A 210 11.28 9.51 -5.72
C LYS A 210 11.82 8.58 -4.63
N ASN A 211 11.82 9.01 -3.38
CA ASN A 211 12.25 8.19 -2.25
C ASN A 211 11.34 6.97 -2.08
N TYR A 212 10.02 7.14 -2.13
CA TYR A 212 9.08 6.03 -2.07
C TYR A 212 9.38 4.97 -3.14
N ARG A 213 9.54 5.38 -4.41
CA ARG A 213 9.89 4.48 -5.53
C ARG A 213 11.25 3.81 -5.35
N HIS A 214 12.19 4.50 -4.69
CA HIS A 214 13.52 3.93 -4.41
C HIS A 214 13.45 2.79 -3.39
N PHE A 215 12.62 2.94 -2.35
CA PHE A 215 12.47 1.94 -1.28
C PHE A 215 11.36 0.92 -1.53
N MET A 216 10.56 1.11 -2.58
CA MET A 216 9.55 0.15 -2.99
C MET A 216 10.18 -1.20 -3.33
N PHE A 217 9.53 -2.29 -2.94
CA PHE A 217 9.99 -3.64 -3.26
C PHE A 217 10.05 -3.85 -4.77
N LYS A 218 11.16 -4.37 -5.22
CA LYS A 218 11.37 -4.79 -6.60
C LYS A 218 11.74 -6.26 -6.57
N PRO A 219 10.93 -7.16 -7.15
CA PRO A 219 11.26 -8.57 -7.22
C PRO A 219 12.58 -8.74 -7.96
N MET A 220 13.42 -9.63 -7.46
CA MET A 220 14.62 -10.05 -8.18
C MET A 220 14.21 -10.97 -9.32
N HIS A 221 14.74 -10.74 -10.50
CA HIS A 221 14.56 -11.68 -11.61
C HIS A 221 15.47 -12.87 -11.38
N ALA A 222 14.87 -14.06 -11.32
CA ALA A 222 15.60 -15.31 -11.21
C ALA A 222 15.35 -16.15 -12.46
N GLY A 223 16.42 -16.55 -13.12
CA GLY A 223 16.40 -17.59 -14.14
C GLY A 223 16.59 -18.95 -13.49
N TYR A 224 16.05 -19.99 -14.09
CA TYR A 224 16.31 -21.36 -13.67
C TYR A 224 16.77 -22.20 -14.84
N ARG A 225 17.63 -23.18 -14.57
CA ARG A 225 18.05 -24.22 -15.51
C ARG A 225 18.01 -25.55 -14.78
N LEU A 226 17.37 -26.52 -15.39
CA LEU A 226 17.33 -27.89 -14.91
C LEU A 226 18.16 -28.77 -15.89
N GLU A 227 19.19 -29.39 -15.38
CA GLU A 227 20.09 -30.26 -16.17
C GLU A 227 20.21 -31.60 -15.47
N GLN A 228 20.34 -32.66 -16.28
CA GLN A 228 20.66 -33.98 -15.75
C GLN A 228 22.18 -34.18 -15.83
N LYS A 229 22.80 -34.29 -14.67
CA LYS A 229 24.24 -34.45 -14.54
C LYS A 229 24.54 -35.63 -13.63
N ASP A 230 25.36 -36.55 -14.11
CA ASP A 230 25.77 -37.74 -13.36
C ASP A 230 24.62 -38.58 -12.80
N GLY A 231 23.49 -38.63 -13.53
CA GLY A 231 22.27 -39.38 -13.11
C GLY A 231 21.39 -38.66 -12.08
N ALA A 232 21.76 -37.47 -11.65
CA ALA A 232 20.97 -36.59 -10.77
C ALA A 232 20.41 -35.37 -11.52
N ASN A 233 19.27 -34.86 -11.10
CA ASN A 233 18.73 -33.61 -11.61
C ASN A 233 19.33 -32.45 -10.84
N GLU A 234 20.05 -31.58 -11.52
CA GLU A 234 20.66 -30.37 -10.98
C GLU A 234 19.81 -29.16 -11.35
N LEU A 235 19.32 -28.43 -10.34
CA LEU A 235 18.58 -27.17 -10.52
C LEU A 235 19.53 -26.00 -10.23
N THR A 236 19.87 -25.25 -11.28
CA THR A 236 20.65 -24.02 -11.15
C THR A 236 19.70 -22.82 -11.13
N LEU A 237 19.77 -22.04 -10.06
CA LEU A 237 19.06 -20.76 -9.93
C LEU A 237 20.04 -19.61 -10.14
N THR A 238 19.77 -18.79 -11.15
CA THR A 238 20.56 -17.58 -11.44
C THR A 238 19.75 -16.35 -11.03
N ILE A 239 20.23 -15.63 -10.02
CA ILE A 239 19.60 -14.39 -9.57
C ILE A 239 20.28 -13.21 -10.26
N ASP A 240 19.51 -12.46 -11.07
CA ASP A 240 20.02 -11.29 -11.76
C ASP A 240 20.08 -10.11 -10.79
N THR A 241 21.29 -9.81 -10.31
CA THR A 241 21.58 -8.69 -9.43
C THR A 241 21.80 -7.38 -10.19
N PHE A 242 22.00 -7.42 -11.50
CA PHE A 242 22.29 -6.23 -12.32
C PHE A 242 21.07 -5.33 -12.53
N GLN A 243 19.86 -5.89 -12.54
CA GLN A 243 18.64 -5.09 -12.67
C GLN A 243 18.15 -4.51 -11.33
N SER A 244 18.60 -5.03 -10.21
CA SER A 244 18.42 -4.36 -8.93
C SER A 244 19.43 -3.21 -8.86
N GLN A 245 18.95 -1.96 -8.79
CA GLN A 245 19.81 -0.77 -8.58
C GLN A 245 20.63 -0.83 -7.27
N ARG A 246 20.68 -1.98 -6.61
CA ARG A 246 21.41 -2.29 -5.40
C ARG A 246 22.31 -3.49 -5.69
N SER A 247 23.48 -3.22 -6.23
CA SER A 247 24.53 -4.23 -6.45
C SER A 247 24.99 -4.97 -5.19
N SER A 248 24.55 -4.54 -4.01
CA SER A 248 24.90 -5.12 -2.71
C SER A 248 23.76 -5.91 -2.05
N THR A 249 22.64 -6.15 -2.72
CA THR A 249 21.45 -6.74 -2.08
C THR A 249 21.69 -8.15 -1.54
N LEU A 250 22.53 -8.96 -2.20
CA LEU A 250 22.89 -10.30 -1.72
C LEU A 250 23.84 -10.28 -0.52
N SER A 251 24.59 -9.19 -0.31
CA SER A 251 25.49 -9.03 0.84
C SER A 251 24.75 -8.80 2.17
N TYR A 252 23.44 -8.47 2.10
CA TYR A 252 22.59 -8.23 3.27
C TYR A 252 21.59 -9.36 3.52
N VAL A 253 21.76 -10.51 2.85
CA VAL A 253 20.92 -11.67 3.14
C VAL A 253 21.29 -12.20 4.52
N VAL A 254 20.35 -12.14 5.44
CA VAL A 254 20.51 -12.63 6.81
C VAL A 254 20.02 -14.08 6.86
N PRO A 255 20.76 -15.00 7.52
CA PRO A 255 20.28 -16.36 7.69
C PRO A 255 18.96 -16.41 8.48
N ASP A 256 17.97 -17.08 7.93
CA ASP A 256 16.73 -17.44 8.60
C ASP A 256 16.76 -18.95 8.91
N HIS A 257 16.62 -19.32 10.18
CA HIS A 257 16.79 -20.70 10.66
C HIS A 257 18.12 -21.36 10.22
N GLY A 258 19.20 -20.54 10.13
CA GLY A 258 20.53 -20.98 9.73
C GLY A 258 20.69 -21.22 8.21
N LYS A 259 19.74 -20.81 7.38
CA LYS A 259 19.78 -20.91 5.92
C LYS A 259 19.63 -19.53 5.29
N LEU A 260 20.42 -19.29 4.24
CA LEU A 260 20.37 -18.03 3.48
C LEU A 260 19.19 -18.00 2.48
N MET A 261 18.65 -19.14 2.13
CA MET A 261 17.56 -19.27 1.17
C MET A 261 16.70 -20.49 1.53
N HIS A 262 15.39 -20.33 1.39
CA HIS A 262 14.42 -21.41 1.46
C HIS A 262 13.83 -21.59 0.06
N LEU A 263 13.94 -22.80 -0.49
CA LEU A 263 13.39 -23.17 -1.78
C LEU A 263 12.23 -24.13 -1.57
N PHE A 264 11.06 -23.80 -2.11
CA PHE A 264 9.89 -24.66 -2.14
C PHE A 264 9.67 -25.12 -3.58
N VAL A 265 9.62 -26.42 -3.81
CA VAL A 265 9.32 -27.02 -5.11
C VAL A 265 7.99 -27.75 -4.97
N MET A 266 6.99 -27.35 -5.74
CA MET A 266 5.66 -27.97 -5.73
C MET A 266 5.34 -28.53 -7.09
N ARG A 267 4.77 -29.76 -7.11
CA ARG A 267 4.27 -30.37 -8.34
C ARG A 267 2.89 -29.79 -8.70
N ILE A 268 2.74 -29.39 -9.95
CA ILE A 268 1.46 -28.95 -10.51
C ILE A 268 1.02 -30.04 -11.53
N PRO A 269 -0.26 -30.56 -11.41
CA PRO A 269 -1.38 -30.08 -10.59
C PRO A 269 -1.51 -30.70 -9.22
N GLY A 270 -0.82 -31.39 -8.59
CA GLY A 270 -1.07 -32.02 -7.28
C GLY A 270 -0.89 -31.11 -6.08
N MET A 271 -0.10 -30.03 -6.18
CA MET A 271 0.32 -29.16 -5.09
C MET A 271 0.96 -29.90 -3.90
N ASP A 272 1.47 -31.11 -4.15
CA ASP A 272 2.24 -31.91 -3.20
C ASP A 272 3.74 -31.54 -3.31
N ALA A 273 4.41 -31.46 -2.18
CA ALA A 273 5.83 -31.16 -2.07
C ALA A 273 6.68 -32.46 -1.98
#